data_977589e7d6a51efb47c0afaca22de26c
#
_entry.id   977589e7d6a51efb47c0afaca22de26c
#
_cell.length_a   1.000
_cell.length_b   1.000
_cell.length_c   1.000
_cell.angle_alpha   90.00
_cell.angle_beta   90.00
_cell.angle_gamma   90.00
#
_symmetry.space_group_name_H-M   'P 1'
#
loop_
_entity.id
_entity.type
_entity.pdbx_description
1 polymer ?
#
loop_
_entity_poly.entity_id
_entity_poly.type
_entity_poly.pdbx_seq_one_letter_code
_entity_poly.pdbx_strand_id
1 'polypeptide(L)'
;MAGMRIFGVHRTWEDWLGVLLGVVIVLSPWFAGEEGNENATLNAGVIGVLVFTLGAIELVELYRWEEIGEIACGFWLIVSPYVFGYAGTTLQYWHFGLGAVVALLAMAELWQDRGLSDTQLAEHGQK
;
A
#
# COMPACT_ATOMS: atom_id res chain seq x y z
N MET A 1 17.91 -17.74 6.29
CA MET A 1 17.02 -17.60 7.46
C MET A 1 16.16 -16.37 7.35
N ALA A 2 14.85 -16.52 7.51
CA ALA A 2 13.93 -15.40 7.42
C ALA A 2 14.22 -14.31 8.45
N GLY A 3 14.58 -14.68 9.69
CA GLY A 3 14.86 -13.71 10.73
C GLY A 3 16.06 -12.82 10.43
N MET A 4 17.02 -13.34 9.70
CA MET A 4 18.20 -12.55 9.32
C MET A 4 17.87 -11.52 8.27
N ARG A 5 16.90 -11.80 7.41
CA ARG A 5 16.49 -10.88 6.35
C ARG A 5 15.71 -9.67 6.86
N ILE A 6 15.20 -9.73 8.09
CA ILE A 6 14.57 -8.57 8.70
C ILE A 6 15.54 -7.40 8.76
N PHE A 7 16.81 -7.68 8.97
CA PHE A 7 17.86 -6.65 9.05
C PHE A 7 18.61 -6.47 7.74
N GLY A 8 18.19 -7.19 6.69
CA GLY A 8 18.80 -7.09 5.38
C GLY A 8 18.12 -6.03 4.51
N VAL A 9 18.08 -6.30 3.21
CA VAL A 9 17.55 -5.35 2.23
C VAL A 9 16.04 -5.26 2.29
N HIS A 10 15.36 -6.40 2.39
CA HIS A 10 13.90 -6.46 2.36
C HIS A 10 13.36 -7.08 3.63
N ARG A 11 12.24 -6.55 4.11
CA ARG A 11 11.61 -7.00 5.34
C ARG A 11 10.23 -7.55 5.06
N THR A 12 10.02 -8.83 5.32
CA THR A 12 8.75 -9.51 5.06
C THR A 12 7.57 -8.90 5.83
N TRP A 13 7.81 -8.39 7.05
CA TRP A 13 6.74 -7.77 7.82
C TRP A 13 6.13 -6.57 7.12
N GLU A 14 6.93 -5.86 6.31
CA GLU A 14 6.44 -4.71 5.55
C GLU A 14 5.42 -5.14 4.49
N ASP A 15 5.63 -6.30 3.89
CA ASP A 15 4.70 -6.86 2.91
C ASP A 15 3.37 -7.25 3.57
N TRP A 16 3.44 -7.89 4.73
CA TRP A 16 2.24 -8.21 5.50
C TRP A 16 1.49 -6.96 5.91
N LEU A 17 2.21 -5.91 6.29
CA LEU A 17 1.60 -4.64 6.62
C LEU A 17 0.89 -4.05 5.40
N GLY A 18 1.49 -4.17 4.21
CA GLY A 18 0.87 -3.74 2.97
C GLY A 18 -0.44 -4.49 2.70
N VAL A 19 -0.46 -5.80 2.92
CA VAL A 19 -1.66 -6.61 2.78
C VAL A 19 -2.75 -6.12 3.75
N LEU A 20 -2.39 -5.90 5.01
CA LEU A 20 -3.33 -5.40 6.01
C LEU A 20 -3.85 -4.01 5.66
N LEU A 21 -2.97 -3.13 5.19
CA LEU A 21 -3.37 -1.79 4.77
C LEU A 21 -4.39 -1.85 3.63
N GLY A 22 -4.20 -2.76 2.69
CA GLY A 22 -5.17 -2.96 1.61
C GLY A 22 -6.55 -3.33 2.14
N VAL A 23 -6.61 -4.22 3.11
CA VAL A 23 -7.88 -4.62 3.75
C VAL A 23 -8.51 -3.43 4.46
N VAL A 24 -7.73 -2.67 5.21
CA VAL A 24 -8.22 -1.50 5.94
C VAL A 24 -8.76 -0.45 4.96
N ILE A 25 -8.07 -0.24 3.84
CA ILE A 25 -8.53 0.72 2.82
C ILE A 25 -9.89 0.30 2.27
N VAL A 26 -10.06 -0.98 1.93
CA VAL A 26 -11.34 -1.47 1.42
C VAL A 26 -12.47 -1.21 2.42
N LEU A 27 -12.20 -1.38 3.71
CA LEU A 27 -13.20 -1.23 4.75
C LEU A 27 -13.36 0.21 5.24
N SER A 28 -12.48 1.11 4.84
CA SER A 28 -12.45 2.48 5.37
C SER A 28 -13.75 3.25 5.22
N PRO A 29 -14.54 3.13 4.12
CA PRO A 29 -15.81 3.86 4.06
C PRO A 29 -16.78 3.47 5.18
N TRP A 30 -16.79 2.21 5.58
CA TRP A 30 -17.66 1.75 6.67
C TRP A 30 -17.19 2.26 8.03
N PHE A 31 -15.88 2.26 8.26
CA PHE A 31 -15.31 2.81 9.50
C PHE A 31 -15.57 4.30 9.64
N ALA A 32 -15.57 5.01 8.52
CA ALA A 32 -15.77 6.46 8.51
C ALA A 32 -17.24 6.87 8.40
N GLY A 33 -18.17 5.91 8.20
CA GLY A 33 -19.57 6.23 8.05
C GLY A 33 -19.94 6.82 6.70
N GLU A 34 -19.13 6.57 5.69
CA GLU A 34 -19.30 7.13 4.34
C GLU A 34 -19.64 6.06 3.29
N GLU A 35 -20.12 4.91 3.72
CA GLU A 35 -20.46 3.80 2.83
C GLU A 35 -21.57 4.13 1.85
N GLY A 36 -22.37 5.16 2.13
CA GLY A 36 -23.39 5.63 1.21
C GLY A 36 -22.86 6.41 0.01
N ASN A 37 -21.61 6.84 0.06
CA ASN A 37 -20.97 7.53 -1.06
C ASN A 37 -20.41 6.49 -2.01
N GLU A 38 -21.12 6.24 -3.12
CA GLU A 38 -20.75 5.17 -4.05
C GLU A 38 -19.37 5.37 -4.65
N ASN A 39 -19.04 6.61 -5.06
CA ASN A 39 -17.75 6.89 -5.68
C ASN A 39 -16.61 6.68 -4.69
N ALA A 40 -16.77 7.16 -3.47
CA ALA A 40 -15.73 6.98 -2.44
C ALA A 40 -15.56 5.51 -2.07
N THR A 41 -16.68 4.78 -1.94
CA THR A 41 -16.66 3.37 -1.59
C THR A 41 -16.01 2.54 -2.69
N LEU A 42 -16.37 2.81 -3.95
CA LEU A 42 -15.79 2.12 -5.08
C LEU A 42 -14.29 2.40 -5.20
N ASN A 43 -13.91 3.68 -5.04
CA ASN A 43 -12.50 4.07 -5.07
C ASN A 43 -11.69 3.33 -3.99
N ALA A 44 -12.22 3.30 -2.76
CA ALA A 44 -11.55 2.59 -1.66
C ALA A 44 -11.43 1.10 -1.96
N GLY A 45 -12.47 0.50 -2.55
CA GLY A 45 -12.44 -0.90 -2.93
C GLY A 45 -11.38 -1.20 -3.96
N VAL A 46 -11.32 -0.40 -5.03
CA VAL A 46 -10.33 -0.60 -6.10
C VAL A 46 -8.90 -0.41 -5.58
N ILE A 47 -8.65 0.70 -4.88
CA ILE A 47 -7.30 1.01 -4.41
C ILE A 47 -6.87 0.01 -3.32
N GLY A 48 -7.77 -0.35 -2.42
CA GLY A 48 -7.47 -1.32 -1.38
C GLY A 48 -7.13 -2.69 -1.95
N VAL A 49 -7.86 -3.15 -2.97
CA VAL A 49 -7.56 -4.41 -3.64
C VAL A 49 -6.20 -4.34 -4.35
N LEU A 50 -5.89 -3.20 -4.97
CA LEU A 50 -4.57 -3.02 -5.61
C LEU A 50 -3.45 -3.09 -4.59
N VAL A 51 -3.58 -2.39 -3.47
CA VAL A 51 -2.57 -2.41 -2.41
C VAL A 51 -2.42 -3.81 -1.82
N PHE A 52 -3.54 -4.48 -1.56
CA PHE A 52 -3.56 -5.86 -1.09
C PHE A 52 -2.81 -6.78 -2.04
N THR A 53 -3.14 -6.70 -3.34
CA THR A 53 -2.55 -7.55 -4.38
C THR A 53 -1.05 -7.30 -4.50
N LEU A 54 -0.65 -6.04 -4.52
CA LEU A 54 0.78 -5.70 -4.61
C LEU A 54 1.55 -6.24 -3.41
N GLY A 55 0.99 -6.09 -2.20
CA GLY A 55 1.61 -6.65 -1.01
C GLY A 55 1.70 -8.17 -1.04
N ALA A 56 0.65 -8.83 -1.52
CA ALA A 56 0.64 -10.28 -1.63
C ALA A 56 1.67 -10.78 -2.63
N ILE A 57 1.82 -10.10 -3.77
CA ILE A 57 2.83 -10.46 -4.78
C ILE A 57 4.22 -10.31 -4.20
N GLU A 58 4.47 -9.24 -3.43
CA GLU A 58 5.77 -9.00 -2.80
C GLU A 58 6.16 -10.10 -1.81
N LEU A 59 5.18 -10.75 -1.18
CA LEU A 59 5.46 -11.87 -0.29
C LEU A 59 6.02 -13.07 -1.05
N VAL A 60 5.64 -13.22 -2.32
CA VAL A 60 6.08 -14.32 -3.16
C VAL A 60 7.34 -13.93 -3.91
N GLU A 61 7.33 -12.78 -4.56
CA GLU A 61 8.38 -12.34 -5.44
C GLU A 61 8.40 -10.81 -5.46
N LEU A 62 9.54 -10.22 -5.10
CA LEU A 62 9.65 -8.76 -4.98
C LEU A 62 10.25 -8.15 -6.24
N TYR A 63 9.54 -7.19 -6.80
CA TYR A 63 10.02 -6.38 -7.91
C TYR A 63 9.81 -4.90 -7.59
N ARG A 64 10.68 -4.05 -8.11
CA ARG A 64 10.65 -2.62 -7.83
C ARG A 64 9.35 -1.95 -8.32
N TRP A 65 8.75 -2.44 -9.41
CA TRP A 65 7.53 -1.85 -9.92
C TRP A 65 6.36 -1.97 -8.93
N GLU A 66 6.38 -2.99 -8.10
CA GLU A 66 5.34 -3.19 -7.10
C GLU A 66 5.38 -2.08 -6.05
N GLU A 67 6.57 -1.70 -5.63
CA GLU A 67 6.76 -0.61 -4.68
C GLU A 67 6.34 0.73 -5.28
N ILE A 68 6.69 0.95 -6.55
CA ILE A 68 6.29 2.16 -7.27
C ILE A 68 4.76 2.21 -7.39
N GLY A 69 4.14 1.07 -7.67
CA GLY A 69 2.68 0.98 -7.73
C GLY A 69 2.03 1.34 -6.41
N GLU A 70 2.60 0.89 -5.29
CA GLU A 70 2.09 1.22 -3.97
C GLU A 70 2.24 2.71 -3.65
N ILE A 71 3.35 3.33 -4.03
CA ILE A 71 3.53 4.77 -3.87
C ILE A 71 2.44 5.52 -4.65
N ALA A 72 2.19 5.10 -5.88
CA ALA A 72 1.14 5.71 -6.70
C ALA A 72 -0.24 5.55 -6.06
N CYS A 73 -0.55 4.37 -5.51
CA CYS A 73 -1.80 4.14 -4.80
C CYS A 73 -1.93 5.05 -3.57
N GLY A 74 -0.84 5.22 -2.82
CA GLY A 74 -0.85 6.09 -1.65
C GLY A 74 -1.14 7.53 -2.02
N PHE A 75 -0.47 8.06 -3.02
CA PHE A 75 -0.72 9.42 -3.50
C PHE A 75 -2.13 9.58 -4.04
N TRP A 76 -2.62 8.58 -4.75
CA TRP A 76 -3.99 8.61 -5.26
C TRP A 76 -5.01 8.73 -4.13
N LEU A 77 -4.83 7.97 -3.05
CA LEU A 77 -5.72 8.07 -1.90
C LEU A 77 -5.73 9.47 -1.30
N ILE A 78 -4.57 10.13 -1.26
CA ILE A 78 -4.46 11.47 -0.69
C ILE A 78 -5.26 12.48 -1.53
N VAL A 79 -5.23 12.36 -2.86
CA VAL A 79 -5.94 13.30 -3.73
C VAL A 79 -7.40 12.89 -4.00
N SER A 80 -7.76 11.64 -3.72
CA SER A 80 -9.08 11.11 -4.03
C SER A 80 -10.26 11.92 -3.45
N PRO A 81 -10.19 12.43 -2.19
CA PRO A 81 -11.30 13.22 -1.65
C PRO A 81 -11.65 14.42 -2.50
N TYR A 82 -10.66 15.02 -3.13
CA TYR A 82 -10.89 16.18 -3.99
C TYR A 82 -11.43 15.78 -5.36
N VAL A 83 -10.95 14.65 -5.88
CA VAL A 83 -11.40 14.15 -7.20
C VAL A 83 -12.85 13.67 -7.15
N PHE A 84 -13.21 12.94 -6.10
CA PHE A 84 -14.53 12.32 -5.96
C PHE A 84 -15.48 13.11 -5.08
N GLY A 85 -15.07 14.25 -4.57
CA GLY A 85 -15.96 15.17 -3.87
C GLY A 85 -16.32 14.80 -2.45
N TYR A 86 -15.52 13.98 -1.77
CA TYR A 86 -15.75 13.68 -0.35
C TYR A 86 -14.78 14.41 0.58
N ALA A 87 -14.18 15.48 0.10
CA ALA A 87 -13.34 16.33 0.94
C ALA A 87 -14.17 16.93 2.07
N GLY A 88 -13.56 17.05 3.25
CA GLY A 88 -14.25 17.55 4.45
C GLY A 88 -14.96 16.48 5.23
N THR A 89 -14.96 15.23 4.78
CA THR A 89 -15.57 14.11 5.50
C THR A 89 -14.55 13.41 6.38
N THR A 90 -15.04 12.56 7.28
CA THR A 90 -14.16 11.70 8.10
C THR A 90 -13.32 10.78 7.21
N LEU A 91 -13.89 10.31 6.10
CA LEU A 91 -13.18 9.45 5.16
C LEU A 91 -11.95 10.14 4.56
N GLN A 92 -12.00 11.44 4.36
CA GLN A 92 -10.84 12.19 3.88
C GLN A 92 -9.64 11.96 4.81
N TYR A 93 -9.85 12.04 6.11
CA TYR A 93 -8.76 11.86 7.08
C TYR A 93 -8.25 10.42 7.07
N TRP A 94 -9.16 9.44 6.93
CA TRP A 94 -8.77 8.05 6.80
C TRP A 94 -7.88 7.84 5.57
N HIS A 95 -8.29 8.38 4.42
CA HIS A 95 -7.53 8.23 3.19
C HIS A 95 -6.21 9.00 3.20
N PHE A 96 -6.17 10.16 3.84
CA PHE A 96 -4.92 10.88 4.01
C PHE A 96 -3.93 10.05 4.85
N GLY A 97 -4.38 9.52 5.98
CA GLY A 97 -3.55 8.72 6.85
C GLY A 97 -3.10 7.43 6.20
N LEU A 98 -4.05 6.67 5.64
CA LEU A 98 -3.75 5.41 4.99
C LEU A 98 -2.86 5.60 3.76
N GLY A 99 -3.16 6.61 2.94
CA GLY A 99 -2.36 6.90 1.76
C GLY A 99 -0.93 7.30 2.12
N ALA A 100 -0.77 8.12 3.15
CA ALA A 100 0.55 8.51 3.64
C ALA A 100 1.33 7.30 4.14
N VAL A 101 0.68 6.41 4.90
CA VAL A 101 1.35 5.20 5.43
C VAL A 101 1.78 4.30 4.28
N VAL A 102 0.89 4.05 3.31
CA VAL A 102 1.21 3.22 2.15
C VAL A 102 2.38 3.81 1.37
N ALA A 103 2.33 5.09 1.07
CA ALA A 103 3.39 5.76 0.29
C ALA A 103 4.72 5.75 1.03
N LEU A 104 4.70 6.07 2.33
CA LEU A 104 5.93 6.11 3.13
C LEU A 104 6.53 4.72 3.30
N LEU A 105 5.68 3.71 3.52
CA LEU A 105 6.15 2.33 3.63
C LEU A 105 6.81 1.88 2.33
N ALA A 106 6.17 2.16 1.19
CA ALA A 106 6.71 1.79 -0.12
C ALA A 106 8.00 2.56 -0.42
N MET A 107 8.06 3.84 -0.06
CA MET A 107 9.29 4.62 -0.23
C MET A 107 10.44 4.07 0.61
N ALA A 108 10.15 3.64 1.84
CA ALA A 108 11.16 3.05 2.70
C ALA A 108 11.68 1.74 2.12
N GLU A 109 10.78 0.90 1.60
CA GLU A 109 11.18 -0.36 0.94
C GLU A 109 12.04 -0.07 -0.29
N LEU A 110 11.61 0.88 -1.12
CA LEU A 110 12.34 1.26 -2.32
C LEU A 110 13.72 1.80 -1.96
N TRP A 111 13.81 2.58 -0.91
CA TRP A 111 15.08 3.12 -0.41
C TRP A 111 16.02 1.99 0.01
N GLN A 112 15.49 1.00 0.76
CA GLN A 112 16.27 -0.14 1.20
C GLN A 112 16.80 -0.96 0.03
N ASP A 113 16.00 -1.06 -1.04
CA ASP A 113 16.30 -1.93 -2.18
C ASP A 113 16.96 -1.19 -3.35
N ARG A 114 17.24 0.10 -3.20
CA ARG A 114 17.65 0.97 -4.31
C ARG A 114 18.91 0.53 -5.06
N GLY A 115 19.74 -0.24 -4.43
CA GLY A 115 20.99 -0.70 -5.05
C GLY A 115 20.87 -2.03 -5.77
N LEU A 116 19.67 -2.65 -5.79
CA LEU A 116 19.48 -3.99 -6.30
C LEU A 116 18.78 -4.00 -7.67
N SER A 117 19.16 -4.97 -8.51
CA SER A 117 18.42 -5.27 -9.72
C SER A 117 17.14 -6.01 -9.38
N ASP A 118 16.20 -6.10 -10.33
CA ASP A 118 14.96 -6.85 -10.13
C ASP A 118 15.22 -8.32 -9.78
N THR A 119 16.23 -8.91 -10.42
CA THR A 119 16.60 -10.30 -10.12
C THR A 119 17.05 -10.46 -8.68
N GLN A 120 17.85 -9.51 -8.20
CA GLN A 120 18.32 -9.54 -6.83
C GLN A 120 17.18 -9.33 -5.83
N LEU A 121 16.23 -8.44 -6.14
CA LEU A 121 15.07 -8.23 -5.31
C LEU A 121 14.21 -9.48 -5.20
N ALA A 122 13.94 -10.13 -6.32
CA ALA A 122 13.16 -11.36 -6.36
C ALA A 122 13.84 -12.47 -5.54
N GLU A 123 15.16 -12.60 -5.71
CA GLU A 123 15.95 -13.59 -4.98
C GLU A 123 15.92 -13.34 -3.48
N HIS A 124 16.10 -12.10 -3.04
CA HIS A 124 16.08 -11.75 -1.62
C HIS A 124 14.68 -11.87 -1.03
N GLY A 125 13.67 -11.52 -1.78
CA GLY A 125 12.29 -11.59 -1.33
C GLY A 125 11.82 -13.02 -1.08
N GLN A 126 12.37 -14.00 -1.80
CA GLN A 126 11.99 -15.40 -1.70
C GLN A 126 12.73 -16.15 -0.58
N LYS A 127 13.85 -15.64 -0.17
CA LYS A 127 14.66 -16.28 0.85
C LYS A 127 14.22 -15.86 2.24
#